data_1f577df38a2a77a346b53355c29433af
#
_entry.id   1f577df38a2a77a346b53355c29433af
#
_cell.length_a   1.000
_cell.length_b   1.000
_cell.length_c   1.000
_cell.angle_alpha   90.00
_cell.angle_beta   90.00
_cell.angle_gamma   90.00
#
_symmetry.space_group_name_H-M   'P 1'
#
loop_
_entity.id
_entity.type
_entity.pdbx_description
1 polymer ?
#
loop_
_entity_poly.entity_id
_entity_poly.type
_entity_poly.pdbx_seq_one_letter_code
_entity_poly.pdbx_strand_id
1 'polypeptide(L)'
;MNTATLLLLTRPATSSAPTDDNGFVEADASSPHVNVMDLGITRGDGFFETISVVAGHPQALEPHLARLKHSAELMDMPEPDTDVWRLAVLAGIEAHQLEHGVQRELFAKLIMTRGVEGTGTPTGWVYVDTGEDFTAAREGIRVVSLDRGYRHDVAETSPWLLQGAKTLSYAANRAALREAARRGADDVIFVSSDGYALEGPTSNVIVRNGNRVRTPATDQGILAGTTQASVFEFFDARGFETSYEHIPANELAAADALWLVSSVRQASPITNLDGKDFQVDADLAAELNTYLLSRTH
;
A
#
# COMPACT_ATOMS: atom_id res chain seq x y z
N MET A 1 18.97 10.03 -14.24
CA MET A 1 19.79 8.86 -13.85
C MET A 1 18.91 8.02 -12.93
N ASN A 2 19.00 6.70 -12.98
CA ASN A 2 18.28 5.84 -12.02
C ASN A 2 18.96 6.01 -10.65
N THR A 3 18.22 6.42 -9.63
CA THR A 3 18.73 6.65 -8.27
C THR A 3 18.40 5.47 -7.34
N ALA A 4 17.67 4.47 -7.85
CA ALA A 4 17.21 3.35 -7.03
C ALA A 4 18.36 2.44 -6.62
N THR A 5 18.41 2.08 -5.34
CA THR A 5 19.26 1.01 -4.81
C THR A 5 18.49 -0.30 -4.89
N LEU A 6 19.04 -1.32 -5.55
CA LEU A 6 18.40 -2.59 -5.83
C LEU A 6 19.08 -3.75 -5.11
N LEU A 7 18.30 -4.56 -4.43
CA LEU A 7 18.71 -5.82 -3.79
C LEU A 7 17.92 -6.98 -4.39
N LEU A 8 18.61 -7.92 -5.00
CA LEU A 8 18.02 -9.16 -5.55
C LEU A 8 18.09 -10.23 -4.46
N LEU A 9 16.96 -10.85 -4.13
CA LEU A 9 16.91 -11.90 -3.14
C LEU A 9 17.31 -13.24 -3.76
N THR A 10 18.33 -13.84 -3.19
CA THR A 10 18.77 -15.22 -3.52
C THR A 10 17.89 -16.25 -2.82
N ARG A 11 17.20 -15.82 -1.71
CA ARG A 11 16.28 -16.63 -0.92
C ARG A 11 15.03 -15.83 -0.56
N PRO A 12 14.10 -15.60 -1.51
CA PRO A 12 12.89 -14.84 -1.23
C PRO A 12 11.86 -15.59 -0.38
N ALA A 13 11.91 -16.92 -0.35
CA ALA A 13 11.01 -17.80 0.41
C ALA A 13 11.78 -18.61 1.45
N THR A 14 11.06 -19.04 2.49
CA THR A 14 11.61 -19.91 3.55
C THR A 14 12.18 -21.19 2.96
N SER A 15 13.37 -21.60 3.44
CA SER A 15 14.06 -22.81 3.01
C SER A 15 14.61 -23.57 4.22
N SER A 16 14.55 -24.89 4.17
CA SER A 16 15.18 -25.74 5.18
C SER A 16 16.71 -25.88 5.02
N ALA A 17 17.26 -25.39 3.91
CA ALA A 17 18.69 -25.45 3.67
C ALA A 17 19.42 -24.36 4.48
N PRO A 18 20.42 -24.71 5.30
CA PRO A 18 21.26 -23.71 5.95
C PRO A 18 22.06 -22.94 4.89
N THR A 19 22.17 -21.63 5.06
CA THR A 19 22.95 -20.77 4.18
C THR A 19 23.86 -19.87 5.02
N ASP A 20 25.07 -19.65 4.54
CA ASP A 20 26.07 -18.77 5.18
C ASP A 20 25.98 -17.32 4.65
N ASP A 21 24.97 -17.01 3.79
CA ASP A 21 24.77 -15.70 3.16
C ASP A 21 23.56 -14.94 3.77
N ASN A 22 23.48 -13.63 3.50
CA ASN A 22 22.39 -12.78 3.94
C ASN A 22 21.08 -13.02 3.17
N GLY A 23 21.07 -13.88 2.15
CA GLY A 23 19.91 -14.19 1.31
C GLY A 23 19.58 -13.13 0.25
N PHE A 24 20.47 -12.17 -0.02
CA PHE A 24 20.34 -11.17 -1.08
C PHE A 24 21.71 -10.67 -1.56
N VAL A 25 21.72 -10.04 -2.74
CA VAL A 25 22.87 -9.36 -3.33
C VAL A 25 22.47 -7.99 -3.87
N GLU A 26 23.33 -7.00 -3.73
CA GLU A 26 23.15 -5.69 -4.36
C GLU A 26 23.42 -5.78 -5.86
N ALA A 27 22.64 -5.06 -6.67
CA ALA A 27 22.70 -5.08 -8.12
C ALA A 27 22.48 -3.70 -8.73
N ASP A 28 22.97 -3.48 -9.93
CA ASP A 28 22.77 -2.26 -10.69
C ASP A 28 21.31 -2.15 -11.17
N ALA A 29 20.54 -1.25 -10.57
CA ALA A 29 19.12 -1.04 -10.89
C ALA A 29 18.88 -0.55 -12.33
N SER A 30 19.91 -0.13 -13.08
CA SER A 30 19.81 0.26 -14.49
C SER A 30 19.91 -0.92 -15.46
N SER A 31 20.30 -2.10 -14.96
CA SER A 31 20.48 -3.33 -15.73
C SER A 31 19.24 -4.25 -15.67
N PRO A 32 19.01 -5.12 -16.68
CA PRO A 32 17.90 -6.06 -16.66
C PRO A 32 18.19 -7.25 -15.71
N HIS A 33 17.29 -7.50 -14.76
CA HIS A 33 17.46 -8.57 -13.76
C HIS A 33 16.31 -9.57 -13.73
N VAL A 34 15.12 -9.21 -14.23
CA VAL A 34 13.96 -10.09 -14.22
C VAL A 34 13.86 -10.84 -15.55
N ASN A 35 13.62 -12.15 -15.49
CA ASN A 35 13.42 -12.96 -16.67
C ASN A 35 12.11 -12.56 -17.38
N VAL A 36 12.15 -12.39 -18.71
CA VAL A 36 10.98 -12.02 -19.51
C VAL A 36 9.85 -13.06 -19.45
N MET A 37 10.14 -14.30 -19.06
CA MET A 37 9.16 -15.39 -18.87
C MET A 37 8.65 -15.48 -17.43
N ASP A 38 9.06 -14.57 -16.55
CA ASP A 38 8.57 -14.52 -15.18
C ASP A 38 7.04 -14.28 -15.15
N LEU A 39 6.33 -15.07 -14.35
CA LEU A 39 4.87 -14.99 -14.24
C LEU A 39 4.38 -13.65 -13.67
N GLY A 40 5.20 -12.96 -12.87
CA GLY A 40 4.92 -11.59 -12.44
C GLY A 40 4.86 -10.62 -13.63
N ILE A 41 5.73 -10.80 -14.64
CA ILE A 41 5.76 -9.98 -15.87
C ILE A 41 4.65 -10.40 -16.84
N THR A 42 4.50 -11.70 -17.08
CA THR A 42 3.61 -12.22 -18.15
C THR A 42 2.16 -12.34 -17.73
N ARG A 43 1.87 -12.45 -16.40
CA ARG A 43 0.52 -12.71 -15.85
C ARG A 43 0.15 -11.81 -14.67
N GLY A 44 1.08 -11.04 -14.09
CA GLY A 44 0.86 -10.32 -12.84
C GLY A 44 0.76 -11.25 -11.63
N ASP A 45 1.30 -12.48 -11.73
CA ASP A 45 1.27 -13.48 -10.66
C ASP A 45 2.40 -13.25 -9.66
N GLY A 46 2.09 -12.44 -8.69
CA GLY A 46 2.99 -12.00 -7.63
C GLY A 46 2.35 -10.91 -6.79
N PHE A 47 3.02 -10.50 -5.75
CA PHE A 47 2.56 -9.50 -4.79
C PHE A 47 3.70 -8.54 -4.42
N PHE A 48 3.33 -7.44 -3.77
CA PHE A 48 4.30 -6.42 -3.39
C PHE A 48 3.92 -5.71 -2.10
N GLU A 49 4.91 -5.09 -1.47
CA GLU A 49 4.73 -4.12 -0.41
C GLU A 49 5.42 -2.80 -0.76
N THR A 50 4.95 -1.71 -0.17
CA THR A 50 5.61 -0.41 -0.28
C THR A 50 5.64 0.20 1.11
N ILE A 51 6.85 0.37 1.64
CA ILE A 51 7.13 0.86 2.99
C ILE A 51 7.64 2.29 2.87
N SER A 52 7.01 3.23 3.57
CA SER A 52 7.55 4.57 3.73
C SER A 52 8.80 4.54 4.59
N VAL A 53 9.81 5.29 4.20
CA VAL A 53 11.04 5.46 4.97
C VAL A 53 11.20 6.96 5.26
N VAL A 54 11.20 7.33 6.53
CA VAL A 54 11.34 8.73 6.96
C VAL A 54 12.59 8.88 7.81
N ALA A 55 13.47 9.79 7.42
CA ALA A 55 14.76 10.02 8.08
C ALA A 55 15.56 8.71 8.33
N GLY A 56 15.50 7.77 7.39
CA GLY A 56 16.16 6.47 7.47
C GLY A 56 15.41 5.37 8.21
N HIS A 57 14.24 5.66 8.78
CA HIS A 57 13.45 4.69 9.54
C HIS A 57 12.29 4.14 8.69
N PRO A 58 12.27 2.82 8.38
CA PRO A 58 11.14 2.19 7.71
C PRO A 58 9.92 2.19 8.64
N GLN A 59 8.81 2.73 8.17
CA GLN A 59 7.58 2.86 8.96
C GLN A 59 6.74 1.58 8.88
N ALA A 60 6.27 1.09 10.01
CA ALA A 60 5.43 -0.11 10.13
C ALA A 60 6.05 -1.34 9.42
N LEU A 61 7.36 -1.54 9.56
CA LEU A 61 8.08 -2.63 8.85
C LEU A 61 7.47 -4.00 9.14
N GLU A 62 7.25 -4.35 10.42
CA GLU A 62 6.71 -5.65 10.80
C GLU A 62 5.26 -5.87 10.32
N PRO A 63 4.33 -4.90 10.43
CA PRO A 63 3.01 -5.00 9.80
C PRO A 63 3.08 -5.22 8.27
N HIS A 64 4.02 -4.58 7.57
CA HIS A 64 4.22 -4.80 6.14
C HIS A 64 4.73 -6.21 5.83
N LEU A 65 5.69 -6.73 6.60
CA LEU A 65 6.19 -8.10 6.45
C LEU A 65 5.11 -9.15 6.77
N ALA A 66 4.29 -8.92 7.80
CA ALA A 66 3.14 -9.78 8.10
C ALA A 66 2.13 -9.80 6.94
N ARG A 67 1.86 -8.64 6.31
CA ARG A 67 0.95 -8.55 5.16
C ARG A 67 1.56 -9.14 3.88
N LEU A 68 2.88 -9.05 3.72
CA LEU A 68 3.60 -9.75 2.64
C LEU A 68 3.37 -11.26 2.71
N LYS A 69 3.50 -11.83 3.94
CA LYS A 69 3.20 -13.24 4.20
C LYS A 69 1.74 -13.57 3.93
N HIS A 70 0.81 -12.76 4.41
CA HIS A 70 -0.63 -12.96 4.15
C HIS A 70 -0.97 -12.92 2.66
N SER A 71 -0.36 -12.03 1.88
CA SER A 71 -0.54 -12.02 0.42
C SER A 71 -0.02 -13.30 -0.24
N ALA A 72 1.08 -13.86 0.23
CA ALA A 72 1.60 -15.14 -0.25
C ALA A 72 0.62 -16.29 0.05
N GLU A 73 0.04 -16.32 1.26
CA GLU A 73 -0.98 -17.32 1.63
C GLU A 73 -2.21 -17.25 0.72
N LEU A 74 -2.77 -16.05 0.49
CA LEU A 74 -3.93 -15.86 -0.40
C LEU A 74 -3.65 -16.25 -1.85
N MET A 75 -2.39 -16.20 -2.28
CA MET A 75 -1.97 -16.54 -3.66
C MET A 75 -1.41 -17.95 -3.80
N ASP A 76 -1.50 -18.79 -2.77
CA ASP A 76 -0.88 -20.13 -2.76
C ASP A 76 0.60 -20.10 -3.21
N MET A 77 1.35 -19.10 -2.72
CA MET A 77 2.77 -18.96 -3.00
C MET A 77 3.62 -19.42 -1.81
N PRO A 78 4.89 -19.81 -2.04
CA PRO A 78 5.81 -20.13 -0.96
C PRO A 78 5.88 -18.98 0.07
N GLU A 79 5.94 -19.34 1.36
CA GLU A 79 6.03 -18.37 2.44
C GLU A 79 7.31 -17.52 2.32
N PRO A 80 7.21 -16.16 2.33
CA PRO A 80 8.37 -15.29 2.32
C PRO A 80 9.26 -15.52 3.55
N ASP A 81 10.57 -15.53 3.36
CA ASP A 81 11.53 -15.51 4.46
C ASP A 81 11.62 -14.10 5.04
N THR A 82 10.74 -13.77 5.98
CA THR A 82 10.59 -12.42 6.52
C THR A 82 11.87 -11.86 7.16
N ASP A 83 12.78 -12.70 7.62
CA ASP A 83 14.06 -12.25 8.16
C ASP A 83 14.99 -11.77 7.04
N VAL A 84 15.03 -12.49 5.93
CA VAL A 84 15.78 -12.06 4.72
C VAL A 84 15.18 -10.77 4.15
N TRP A 85 13.86 -10.69 4.04
CA TRP A 85 13.20 -9.48 3.54
C TRP A 85 13.45 -8.26 4.44
N ARG A 86 13.42 -8.44 5.78
CA ARG A 86 13.74 -7.38 6.75
C ARG A 86 15.18 -6.90 6.58
N LEU A 87 16.14 -7.82 6.53
CA LEU A 87 17.54 -7.48 6.34
C LEU A 87 17.78 -6.77 5.00
N ALA A 88 17.14 -7.21 3.91
CA ALA A 88 17.24 -6.58 2.60
C ALA A 88 16.68 -5.14 2.62
N VAL A 89 15.54 -4.89 3.29
CA VAL A 89 14.99 -3.54 3.44
C VAL A 89 15.98 -2.62 4.17
N LEU A 90 16.49 -3.07 5.32
CA LEU A 90 17.41 -2.26 6.13
C LEU A 90 18.73 -1.99 5.40
N ALA A 91 19.32 -3.01 4.76
CA ALA A 91 20.52 -2.87 3.96
C ALA A 91 20.33 -1.96 2.75
N GLY A 92 19.18 -2.06 2.08
CA GLY A 92 18.85 -1.19 0.95
C GLY A 92 18.70 0.28 1.35
N ILE A 93 18.10 0.56 2.51
CA ILE A 93 17.98 1.92 3.06
C ILE A 93 19.38 2.47 3.38
N GLU A 94 20.21 1.68 4.06
CA GLU A 94 21.57 2.08 4.42
C GLU A 94 22.41 2.37 3.18
N ALA A 95 22.43 1.45 2.20
CA ALA A 95 23.17 1.60 0.95
C ALA A 95 22.71 2.85 0.17
N HIS A 96 21.38 3.07 0.06
CA HIS A 96 20.83 4.25 -0.59
C HIS A 96 21.29 5.55 0.08
N GLN A 97 21.29 5.61 1.41
CA GLN A 97 21.73 6.80 2.14
C GLN A 97 23.23 7.02 2.06
N LEU A 98 24.04 5.97 1.98
CA LEU A 98 25.48 6.08 1.78
C LEU A 98 25.81 6.66 0.40
N GLU A 99 25.07 6.31 -0.64
CA GLU A 99 25.30 6.78 -2.00
C GLU A 99 24.71 8.18 -2.26
N HIS A 100 23.48 8.44 -1.76
CA HIS A 100 22.71 9.66 -2.10
C HIS A 100 22.55 10.64 -0.95
N GLY A 101 23.08 10.33 0.24
CA GLY A 101 22.88 11.11 1.47
C GLY A 101 21.53 10.82 2.14
N VAL A 102 21.38 11.29 3.37
CA VAL A 102 20.13 11.12 4.14
C VAL A 102 19.04 12.00 3.55
N GLN A 103 18.02 11.39 3.01
CA GLN A 103 16.84 12.05 2.48
C GLN A 103 15.69 11.99 3.49
N ARG A 104 14.81 13.01 3.46
CA ARG A 104 13.70 13.11 4.40
C ARG A 104 12.69 11.99 4.22
N GLU A 105 12.30 11.70 2.99
CA GLU A 105 11.30 10.71 2.64
C GLU A 105 11.80 9.85 1.47
N LEU A 106 11.83 8.54 1.68
CA LEU A 106 12.10 7.50 0.70
C LEU A 106 11.00 6.46 0.76
N PHE A 107 11.03 5.52 -0.16
CA PHE A 107 10.26 4.29 -0.03
C PHE A 107 11.13 3.06 -0.29
N ALA A 108 10.80 1.96 0.37
CA ALA A 108 11.29 0.63 0.04
C ALA A 108 10.14 -0.18 -0.56
N LYS A 109 10.35 -0.73 -1.74
CA LYS A 109 9.36 -1.58 -2.40
C LYS A 109 9.86 -3.01 -2.49
N LEU A 110 9.08 -3.93 -1.92
CA LEU A 110 9.33 -5.35 -1.88
C LEU A 110 8.44 -5.99 -2.94
N ILE A 111 8.99 -6.86 -3.79
CA ILE A 111 8.24 -7.55 -4.83
C ILE A 111 8.63 -9.01 -4.83
N MET A 112 7.63 -9.89 -4.79
CA MET A 112 7.81 -11.32 -4.95
C MET A 112 6.87 -11.85 -6.03
N THR A 113 7.42 -12.59 -6.99
CA THR A 113 6.66 -13.23 -8.07
C THR A 113 6.74 -14.75 -7.92
N ARG A 114 5.83 -15.46 -8.59
CA ARG A 114 5.90 -16.91 -8.67
C ARG A 114 7.13 -17.42 -9.44
N GLY A 115 7.88 -16.53 -10.09
CA GLY A 115 9.05 -16.86 -10.89
C GLY A 115 8.72 -17.34 -12.30
N VAL A 116 9.68 -17.98 -12.93
CA VAL A 116 9.50 -18.52 -14.29
C VAL A 116 8.63 -19.78 -14.24
N GLU A 117 7.64 -19.85 -15.13
CA GLU A 117 6.69 -20.96 -15.18
C GLU A 117 7.38 -22.34 -15.21
N GLY A 118 6.94 -23.25 -14.35
CA GLY A 118 7.44 -24.62 -14.24
C GLY A 118 8.74 -24.78 -13.42
N THR A 119 9.36 -23.70 -12.94
CA THR A 119 10.59 -23.82 -12.11
C THR A 119 10.29 -24.09 -10.63
N GLY A 120 9.12 -23.65 -10.14
CA GLY A 120 8.79 -23.71 -8.72
C GLY A 120 9.62 -22.79 -7.82
N THR A 121 10.46 -21.93 -8.41
CA THR A 121 11.35 -21.01 -7.68
C THR A 121 10.82 -19.58 -7.82
N PRO A 122 10.39 -18.92 -6.71
CA PRO A 122 9.96 -17.55 -6.75
C PRO A 122 11.13 -16.59 -7.03
N THR A 123 10.82 -15.46 -7.65
CA THR A 123 11.74 -14.32 -7.81
C THR A 123 11.38 -13.25 -6.80
N GLY A 124 12.38 -12.63 -6.15
CA GLY A 124 12.16 -11.57 -5.17
C GLY A 124 13.21 -10.48 -5.24
N TRP A 125 12.78 -9.23 -5.00
CA TRP A 125 13.70 -8.10 -4.91
C TRP A 125 13.15 -6.97 -4.04
N VAL A 126 14.06 -6.17 -3.52
CA VAL A 126 13.76 -4.92 -2.82
C VAL A 126 14.44 -3.80 -3.59
N TYR A 127 13.73 -2.68 -3.80
CA TYR A 127 14.41 -1.48 -4.21
C TYR A 127 13.99 -0.28 -3.34
N VAL A 128 14.97 0.60 -3.10
CA VAL A 128 14.79 1.83 -2.32
C VAL A 128 15.04 3.01 -3.24
N ASP A 129 14.15 3.99 -3.21
CA ASP A 129 14.27 5.18 -4.05
C ASP A 129 13.53 6.36 -3.39
N THR A 130 13.79 7.56 -3.92
CA THR A 130 13.04 8.76 -3.59
C THR A 130 11.64 8.67 -4.20
N GLY A 131 10.61 8.93 -3.39
CA GLY A 131 9.22 8.99 -3.85
C GLY A 131 8.87 10.28 -4.59
N GLU A 132 7.65 10.32 -5.11
CA GLU A 132 7.02 11.57 -5.56
C GLU A 132 6.82 12.50 -4.35
N ASP A 133 6.80 13.81 -4.59
CA ASP A 133 6.41 14.79 -3.58
C ASP A 133 4.89 14.78 -3.39
N PHE A 134 4.43 14.30 -2.24
CA PHE A 134 3.02 14.26 -1.87
C PHE A 134 2.56 15.44 -1.01
N THR A 135 3.34 16.50 -0.88
CA THR A 135 3.00 17.66 -0.05
C THR A 135 1.64 18.24 -0.45
N ALA A 136 1.41 18.49 -1.72
CA ALA A 136 0.12 19.00 -2.21
C ALA A 136 -1.04 18.03 -1.96
N ALA A 137 -0.82 16.72 -2.10
CA ALA A 137 -1.85 15.72 -1.83
C ALA A 137 -2.21 15.64 -0.33
N ARG A 138 -1.28 15.96 0.56
CA ARG A 138 -1.53 16.04 2.02
C ARG A 138 -2.30 17.29 2.42
N GLU A 139 -2.37 18.31 1.56
CA GLU A 139 -3.20 19.50 1.74
C GLU A 139 -4.65 19.27 1.25
N GLY A 140 -4.85 18.40 0.25
CA GLY A 140 -6.17 18.03 -0.22
C GLY A 140 -6.20 17.46 -1.63
N ILE A 141 -7.16 16.56 -1.87
CA ILE A 141 -7.36 15.89 -3.16
C ILE A 141 -8.84 15.90 -3.57
N ARG A 142 -9.06 15.87 -4.87
CA ARG A 142 -10.37 15.67 -5.49
C ARG A 142 -10.54 14.19 -5.83
N VAL A 143 -11.70 13.62 -5.49
CA VAL A 143 -11.93 12.17 -5.62
C VAL A 143 -13.24 11.94 -6.37
N VAL A 144 -13.31 10.86 -7.14
CA VAL A 144 -14.55 10.37 -7.75
C VAL A 144 -14.85 8.96 -7.28
N SER A 145 -16.13 8.63 -7.17
CA SER A 145 -16.59 7.26 -6.93
C SER A 145 -16.63 6.47 -8.23
N LEU A 146 -16.15 5.23 -8.20
CA LEU A 146 -16.28 4.28 -9.32
C LEU A 146 -16.79 2.94 -8.79
N ASP A 147 -17.74 2.35 -9.53
CA ASP A 147 -18.15 0.96 -9.28
C ASP A 147 -16.96 0.01 -9.52
N ARG A 148 -16.66 -0.80 -8.52
CA ARG A 148 -15.57 -1.80 -8.58
C ARG A 148 -15.90 -3.00 -9.46
N GLY A 149 -17.21 -3.22 -9.73
CA GLY A 149 -17.71 -4.29 -10.58
C GLY A 149 -17.97 -5.61 -9.82
N TYR A 150 -17.96 -5.60 -8.49
CA TYR A 150 -18.32 -6.74 -7.65
C TYR A 150 -19.02 -6.28 -6.37
N ARG A 151 -19.68 -7.23 -5.70
CA ARG A 151 -20.38 -7.01 -4.43
C ARG A 151 -19.40 -6.92 -3.26
N HIS A 152 -19.86 -6.34 -2.15
CA HIS A 152 -19.05 -6.19 -0.93
C HIS A 152 -18.58 -7.53 -0.32
N ASP A 153 -19.33 -8.62 -0.53
CA ASP A 153 -19.06 -9.98 -0.02
C ASP A 153 -18.17 -10.83 -0.94
N VAL A 154 -17.48 -10.21 -1.89
CA VAL A 154 -16.67 -10.87 -2.93
C VAL A 154 -15.54 -11.74 -2.37
N ALA A 155 -14.94 -11.33 -1.25
CA ALA A 155 -13.86 -12.10 -0.63
C ALA A 155 -14.32 -13.48 -0.16
N GLU A 156 -15.55 -13.58 0.34
CA GLU A 156 -16.17 -14.84 0.77
C GLU A 156 -16.72 -15.64 -0.41
N THR A 157 -17.46 -14.97 -1.31
CA THR A 157 -18.20 -15.64 -2.39
C THR A 157 -17.35 -15.99 -3.60
N SER A 158 -16.20 -15.33 -3.77
CA SER A 158 -15.32 -15.49 -4.94
C SER A 158 -13.84 -15.32 -4.57
N PRO A 159 -13.29 -16.16 -3.66
CA PRO A 159 -11.93 -15.99 -3.13
C PRO A 159 -10.84 -16.05 -4.20
N TRP A 160 -11.09 -16.69 -5.35
CA TRP A 160 -10.16 -16.73 -6.49
C TRP A 160 -9.93 -15.35 -7.16
N LEU A 161 -10.73 -14.34 -6.82
CA LEU A 161 -10.50 -12.96 -7.27
C LEU A 161 -9.42 -12.25 -6.47
N LEU A 162 -8.88 -12.90 -5.42
CA LEU A 162 -7.73 -12.46 -4.61
C LEU A 162 -7.93 -11.07 -4.00
N GLN A 163 -9.19 -10.68 -3.70
CA GLN A 163 -9.47 -9.42 -3.05
C GLN A 163 -8.95 -9.44 -1.61
N GLY A 164 -8.26 -8.37 -1.19
CA GLY A 164 -7.51 -8.30 0.06
C GLY A 164 -6.02 -8.65 -0.07
N ALA A 165 -5.59 -9.33 -1.14
CA ALA A 165 -4.17 -9.52 -1.43
C ALA A 165 -3.58 -8.31 -2.17
N LYS A 166 -2.33 -7.96 -1.85
CA LYS A 166 -1.61 -6.86 -2.52
C LYS A 166 -0.88 -7.35 -3.78
N THR A 167 -1.65 -7.77 -4.79
CA THR A 167 -1.13 -8.41 -6.00
C THR A 167 -0.48 -7.44 -6.98
N LEU A 168 0.33 -7.95 -7.91
CA LEU A 168 0.89 -7.20 -9.04
C LEU A 168 -0.13 -6.93 -10.16
N SER A 169 -1.32 -7.52 -10.13
CA SER A 169 -2.40 -7.36 -11.11
C SER A 169 -3.06 -5.97 -11.05
N TYR A 170 -2.27 -4.92 -11.19
CA TYR A 170 -2.63 -3.53 -10.91
C TYR A 170 -3.25 -2.77 -12.11
N ALA A 171 -3.46 -3.44 -13.23
CA ALA A 171 -3.94 -2.80 -14.46
C ALA A 171 -5.29 -2.08 -14.27
N ALA A 172 -6.25 -2.72 -13.56
CA ALA A 172 -7.55 -2.14 -13.27
C ALA A 172 -7.43 -0.90 -12.36
N ASN A 173 -6.61 -0.96 -11.31
CA ASN A 173 -6.36 0.16 -10.40
C ASN A 173 -5.73 1.34 -11.14
N ARG A 174 -4.75 1.10 -12.02
CA ARG A 174 -4.15 2.14 -12.88
C ARG A 174 -5.15 2.70 -13.90
N ALA A 175 -6.08 1.89 -14.40
CA ALA A 175 -7.14 2.36 -15.30
C ALA A 175 -8.12 3.27 -14.55
N ALA A 176 -8.50 2.94 -13.31
CA ALA A 176 -9.35 3.78 -12.47
C ALA A 176 -8.73 5.16 -12.20
N LEU A 177 -7.42 5.23 -11.90
CA LEU A 177 -6.72 6.51 -11.74
C LEU A 177 -6.71 7.34 -13.03
N ARG A 178 -6.54 6.71 -14.20
CA ARG A 178 -6.67 7.42 -15.48
C ARG A 178 -8.09 7.92 -15.73
N GLU A 179 -9.11 7.19 -15.27
CA GLU A 179 -10.51 7.63 -15.34
C GLU A 179 -10.78 8.81 -14.42
N ALA A 180 -10.26 8.79 -13.18
CA ALA A 180 -10.32 9.94 -12.27
C ALA A 180 -9.73 11.19 -12.92
N ALA A 181 -8.53 11.08 -13.51
CA ALA A 181 -7.88 12.20 -14.21
C ALA A 181 -8.73 12.74 -15.38
N ARG A 182 -9.41 11.86 -16.16
CA ARG A 182 -10.34 12.29 -17.21
C ARG A 182 -11.54 13.07 -16.67
N ARG A 183 -11.96 12.79 -15.43
CA ARG A 183 -13.04 13.49 -14.73
C ARG A 183 -12.56 14.71 -13.93
N GLY A 184 -11.27 15.07 -14.02
CA GLY A 184 -10.69 16.20 -13.29
C GLY A 184 -10.50 15.93 -11.79
N ALA A 185 -10.31 14.67 -11.42
CA ALA A 185 -10.02 14.23 -10.06
C ALA A 185 -8.63 13.60 -9.95
N ASP A 186 -8.11 13.54 -8.73
CA ASP A 186 -6.76 13.06 -8.41
C ASP A 186 -6.77 11.57 -8.05
N ASP A 187 -7.89 11.06 -7.49
CA ASP A 187 -8.00 9.68 -7.02
C ASP A 187 -9.44 9.15 -7.07
N VAL A 188 -9.63 7.93 -6.60
CA VAL A 188 -10.89 7.17 -6.64
C VAL A 188 -11.23 6.61 -5.26
N ILE A 189 -12.51 6.60 -4.91
CA ILE A 189 -13.08 5.65 -3.97
C ILE A 189 -13.86 4.61 -4.76
N PHE A 190 -13.47 3.34 -4.65
CA PHE A 190 -14.27 2.25 -5.19
C PHE A 190 -15.52 2.02 -4.35
N VAL A 191 -16.61 1.76 -5.03
CA VAL A 191 -17.90 1.37 -4.46
C VAL A 191 -18.25 -0.01 -4.97
N SER A 192 -18.76 -0.88 -4.11
CA SER A 192 -19.26 -2.19 -4.52
C SER A 192 -20.53 -2.05 -5.35
N SER A 193 -20.82 -3.01 -6.23
CA SER A 193 -22.01 -2.97 -7.09
C SER A 193 -23.34 -3.01 -6.31
N ASP A 194 -23.30 -3.35 -5.03
CA ASP A 194 -24.44 -3.32 -4.11
C ASP A 194 -24.39 -2.15 -3.11
N GLY A 195 -23.52 -1.15 -3.36
CA GLY A 195 -23.60 0.17 -2.77
C GLY A 195 -22.82 0.42 -1.48
N TYR A 196 -21.77 -0.34 -1.20
CA TYR A 196 -20.87 -0.07 -0.05
C TYR A 196 -19.56 0.57 -0.48
N ALA A 197 -19.06 1.51 0.32
CA ALA A 197 -17.72 2.05 0.15
C ALA A 197 -16.67 0.96 0.38
N LEU A 198 -15.71 0.92 -0.50
CA LEU A 198 -14.56 0.01 -0.42
C LEU A 198 -13.28 0.81 -0.12
N GLU A 199 -12.26 0.64 -0.92
CA GLU A 199 -10.98 1.33 -0.80
C GLU A 199 -10.66 2.15 -2.06
N GLY A 200 -9.57 2.91 -2.06
CA GLY A 200 -9.03 3.51 -3.27
C GLY A 200 -8.13 2.54 -4.05
N PRO A 201 -7.70 2.89 -5.27
CA PRO A 201 -6.78 2.07 -6.07
C PRO A 201 -5.45 1.76 -5.37
N THR A 202 -4.99 2.63 -4.46
CA THR A 202 -3.71 2.52 -3.74
C THR A 202 -3.81 2.91 -2.27
N SER A 203 -5.02 3.07 -1.72
CA SER A 203 -5.26 3.68 -0.41
C SER A 203 -6.50 3.12 0.26
N ASN A 204 -6.56 3.19 1.59
CA ASN A 204 -7.78 2.94 2.35
C ASN A 204 -8.57 4.23 2.55
N VAL A 205 -9.87 4.11 2.81
CA VAL A 205 -10.78 5.22 3.08
C VAL A 205 -10.94 5.38 4.59
N ILE A 206 -10.86 6.62 5.08
CA ILE A 206 -11.23 7.01 6.45
C ILE A 206 -12.40 7.98 6.39
N VAL A 207 -13.41 7.74 7.21
CA VAL A 207 -14.66 8.54 7.29
C VAL A 207 -14.82 9.03 8.72
N ARG A 208 -14.99 10.35 8.91
CA ARG A 208 -15.30 10.95 10.21
C ARG A 208 -16.70 11.54 10.22
N ASN A 209 -17.44 11.24 11.27
CA ASN A 209 -18.71 11.87 11.63
C ASN A 209 -18.72 12.18 13.13
N GLY A 210 -18.64 13.45 13.50
CA GLY A 210 -18.50 13.88 14.88
C GLY A 210 -17.27 13.25 15.55
N ASN A 211 -17.51 12.46 16.60
CA ASN A 211 -16.47 11.73 17.35
C ASN A 211 -16.21 10.31 16.85
N ARG A 212 -16.84 9.88 15.76
CA ARG A 212 -16.65 8.55 15.17
C ARG A 212 -15.76 8.62 13.95
N VAL A 213 -14.74 7.76 13.92
CA VAL A 213 -13.82 7.58 12.80
C VAL A 213 -13.92 6.13 12.31
N ARG A 214 -14.35 5.96 11.08
CA ARG A 214 -14.66 4.64 10.51
C ARG A 214 -13.80 4.36 9.28
N THR A 215 -13.59 3.10 9.01
CA THR A 215 -13.02 2.60 7.75
C THR A 215 -13.86 1.43 7.26
N PRO A 216 -13.98 1.21 5.95
CA PRO A 216 -14.62 0.00 5.44
C PRO A 216 -13.96 -1.28 5.99
N ALA A 217 -14.77 -2.28 6.32
CA ALA A 217 -14.33 -3.52 6.95
C ALA A 217 -13.55 -4.42 5.97
N THR A 218 -12.52 -5.10 6.47
CA THR A 218 -11.61 -5.90 5.63
C THR A 218 -12.23 -7.18 5.07
N ASP A 219 -13.32 -7.67 5.65
CA ASP A 219 -14.11 -8.79 5.14
C ASP A 219 -14.75 -8.51 3.76
N GLN A 220 -14.79 -7.24 3.35
CA GLN A 220 -15.22 -6.81 2.02
C GLN A 220 -14.13 -6.99 0.93
N GLY A 221 -13.04 -7.70 1.22
CA GLY A 221 -11.92 -7.87 0.30
C GLY A 221 -11.06 -6.61 0.15
N ILE A 222 -11.01 -5.80 1.19
CA ILE A 222 -10.20 -4.58 1.27
C ILE A 222 -8.85 -4.91 1.90
N LEU A 223 -7.81 -4.26 1.43
CA LEU A 223 -6.49 -4.42 2.00
C LEU A 223 -6.44 -3.92 3.46
N ALA A 224 -5.94 -4.74 4.39
CA ALA A 224 -5.66 -4.31 5.76
C ALA A 224 -4.51 -3.29 5.76
N GLY A 225 -4.85 -2.00 5.86
CA GLY A 225 -3.90 -0.90 5.70
C GLY A 225 -3.05 -0.65 6.94
N THR A 226 -1.73 -0.67 6.79
CA THR A 226 -0.80 -0.35 7.88
C THR A 226 -0.91 1.13 8.31
N THR A 227 -1.05 2.04 7.34
CA THR A 227 -1.28 3.47 7.63
C THR A 227 -2.67 3.71 8.20
N GLN A 228 -3.69 2.98 7.73
CA GLN A 228 -5.04 3.04 8.28
C GLN A 228 -5.06 2.66 9.77
N ALA A 229 -4.33 1.61 10.16
CA ALA A 229 -4.21 1.22 11.57
C ALA A 229 -3.60 2.35 12.42
N SER A 230 -2.51 2.98 11.95
CA SER A 230 -1.89 4.12 12.65
C SER A 230 -2.79 5.36 12.69
N VAL A 231 -3.64 5.56 11.69
CA VAL A 231 -4.66 6.63 11.76
C VAL A 231 -5.65 6.36 12.89
N PHE A 232 -6.05 5.12 13.10
CA PHE A 232 -6.91 4.76 14.23
C PHE A 232 -6.21 4.99 15.57
N GLU A 233 -4.95 4.60 15.71
CA GLU A 233 -4.15 4.90 16.92
C GLU A 233 -4.09 6.40 17.22
N PHE A 234 -3.90 7.24 16.18
CA PHE A 234 -3.91 8.70 16.31
C PHE A 234 -5.23 9.24 16.84
N PHE A 235 -6.36 8.75 16.33
CA PHE A 235 -7.68 9.20 16.72
C PHE A 235 -8.11 8.63 18.09
N ASP A 236 -7.83 7.35 18.37
CA ASP A 236 -8.08 6.71 19.68
C ASP A 236 -7.38 7.45 20.82
N ALA A 237 -6.10 7.83 20.60
CA ALA A 237 -5.33 8.61 21.57
C ALA A 237 -5.94 10.00 21.86
N ARG A 238 -6.85 10.49 21.00
CA ARG A 238 -7.58 11.76 21.14
C ARG A 238 -9.02 11.58 21.62
N GLY A 239 -9.40 10.34 21.98
CA GLY A 239 -10.74 10.02 22.50
C GLY A 239 -11.84 9.90 21.44
N PHE A 240 -11.48 9.72 20.17
CA PHE A 240 -12.44 9.36 19.12
C PHE A 240 -12.76 7.86 19.20
N GLU A 241 -13.95 7.50 18.75
CA GLU A 241 -14.37 6.10 18.61
C GLU A 241 -13.99 5.59 17.21
N THR A 242 -13.11 4.59 17.12
CA THR A 242 -12.71 4.01 15.83
C THR A 242 -13.40 2.67 15.58
N SER A 243 -13.80 2.40 14.33
CA SER A 243 -14.45 1.13 13.96
C SER A 243 -14.25 0.76 12.49
N TYR A 244 -14.25 -0.56 12.25
CA TYR A 244 -14.37 -1.17 10.93
C TYR A 244 -15.83 -1.48 10.67
N GLU A 245 -16.39 -0.97 9.58
CA GLU A 245 -17.82 -1.08 9.30
C GLU A 245 -18.10 -1.32 7.81
N HIS A 246 -19.25 -1.91 7.49
CA HIS A 246 -19.80 -1.87 6.14
C HIS A 246 -20.46 -0.50 5.94
N ILE A 247 -19.77 0.44 5.31
CA ILE A 247 -20.20 1.82 5.14
C ILE A 247 -21.01 1.96 3.84
N PRO A 248 -22.32 2.26 3.88
CA PRO A 248 -23.08 2.57 2.67
C PRO A 248 -22.45 3.76 1.94
N ALA A 249 -22.26 3.64 0.62
CA ALA A 249 -21.56 4.67 -0.16
C ALA A 249 -22.26 6.03 -0.13
N ASN A 250 -23.58 6.06 0.02
CA ASN A 250 -24.35 7.31 0.16
C ASN A 250 -24.06 8.06 1.47
N GLU A 251 -23.51 7.41 2.50
CA GLU A 251 -23.08 8.06 3.74
C GLU A 251 -21.82 8.90 3.55
N LEU A 252 -20.97 8.59 2.56
CA LEU A 252 -19.74 9.35 2.30
C LEU A 252 -20.04 10.84 2.08
N ALA A 253 -21.12 11.15 1.37
CA ALA A 253 -21.51 12.52 1.14
C ALA A 253 -21.97 13.24 2.42
N ALA A 254 -22.36 12.54 3.49
CA ALA A 254 -22.77 13.11 4.76
C ALA A 254 -21.65 13.16 5.80
N ALA A 255 -20.43 12.74 5.46
CA ALA A 255 -19.29 12.80 6.36
C ALA A 255 -18.86 14.23 6.66
N ASP A 256 -18.34 14.45 7.88
CA ASP A 256 -17.70 15.71 8.26
C ASP A 256 -16.32 15.85 7.63
N ALA A 257 -15.60 14.72 7.50
CA ALA A 257 -14.31 14.68 6.83
C ALA A 257 -14.03 13.28 6.25
N LEU A 258 -13.27 13.25 5.16
CA LEU A 258 -12.84 12.03 4.46
C LEU A 258 -11.35 12.12 4.17
N TRP A 259 -10.66 10.98 4.24
CA TRP A 259 -9.27 10.85 3.82
C TRP A 259 -9.05 9.59 3.00
N LEU A 260 -8.11 9.66 2.06
CA LEU A 260 -7.43 8.49 1.50
C LEU A 260 -6.06 8.36 2.15
N VAL A 261 -5.76 7.16 2.68
CA VAL A 261 -4.52 6.92 3.43
C VAL A 261 -3.71 5.79 2.84
N SER A 262 -2.40 5.98 2.73
CA SER A 262 -1.45 4.97 2.23
C SER A 262 -0.04 5.21 2.77
N SER A 263 0.84 4.22 2.68
CA SER A 263 2.15 4.27 3.33
C SER A 263 3.01 5.45 2.90
N VAL A 264 3.14 5.73 1.60
CA VAL A 264 4.04 6.79 1.11
C VAL A 264 3.37 8.17 1.09
N ARG A 265 2.10 8.23 0.65
CA ARG A 265 1.35 9.48 0.59
C ARG A 265 0.89 9.97 1.98
N GLN A 266 0.79 9.07 2.94
CA GLN A 266 0.25 9.27 4.28
C GLN A 266 -1.26 9.56 4.24
N ALA A 267 -1.75 10.62 4.89
CA ALA A 267 -3.17 10.98 4.92
C ALA A 267 -3.45 12.16 3.97
N SER A 268 -4.26 11.92 2.94
CA SER A 268 -4.73 12.95 2.01
C SER A 268 -6.19 13.28 2.30
N PRO A 269 -6.50 14.47 2.83
CA PRO A 269 -7.89 14.87 3.03
C PRO A 269 -8.60 15.08 1.69
N ILE A 270 -9.85 14.69 1.62
CA ILE A 270 -10.68 14.84 0.42
C ILE A 270 -11.35 16.21 0.46
N THR A 271 -11.06 17.06 -0.53
CA THR A 271 -11.66 18.38 -0.71
C THR A 271 -12.92 18.35 -1.55
N ASN A 272 -13.05 17.35 -2.42
CA ASN A 272 -14.23 17.18 -3.27
C ASN A 272 -14.45 15.70 -3.57
N LEU A 273 -15.68 15.22 -3.41
CA LEU A 273 -16.10 13.87 -3.81
C LEU A 273 -17.32 13.99 -4.73
N ASP A 274 -17.20 13.53 -5.98
CA ASP A 274 -18.26 13.55 -7.00
C ASP A 274 -18.95 14.92 -7.18
N GLY A 275 -18.15 15.99 -7.09
CA GLY A 275 -18.66 17.38 -7.22
C GLY A 275 -19.15 17.99 -5.92
N LYS A 276 -19.21 17.25 -4.81
CA LYS A 276 -19.51 17.79 -3.48
C LYS A 276 -18.23 18.23 -2.79
N ASP A 277 -18.18 19.50 -2.37
CA ASP A 277 -17.02 20.03 -1.62
C ASP A 277 -17.09 19.67 -0.14
N PHE A 278 -15.91 19.45 0.44
CA PHE A 278 -15.68 19.21 1.86
C PHE A 278 -14.77 20.29 2.43
N GLN A 279 -15.07 20.73 3.64
CA GLN A 279 -14.17 21.61 4.38
C GLN A 279 -13.08 20.77 5.03
N VAL A 280 -11.83 21.10 4.73
CA VAL A 280 -10.67 20.45 5.35
C VAL A 280 -10.30 21.20 6.63
N ASP A 281 -10.22 20.49 7.74
CA ASP A 281 -9.57 20.94 8.96
C ASP A 281 -8.06 20.85 8.74
N ALA A 282 -7.43 21.95 8.34
CA ALA A 282 -6.03 21.99 7.96
C ALA A 282 -5.11 21.67 9.16
N ASP A 283 -5.47 22.09 10.36
CA ASP A 283 -4.67 21.86 11.57
C ASP A 283 -4.70 20.36 11.92
N LEU A 284 -5.87 19.73 11.93
CA LEU A 284 -6.02 18.30 12.15
C LEU A 284 -5.29 17.46 11.06
N ALA A 285 -5.38 17.87 9.80
CA ALA A 285 -4.69 17.20 8.70
C ALA A 285 -3.16 17.29 8.84
N ALA A 286 -2.65 18.44 9.26
CA ALA A 286 -1.22 18.66 9.51
C ALA A 286 -0.74 17.84 10.73
N GLU A 287 -1.51 17.82 11.83
CA GLU A 287 -1.19 17.01 13.01
C GLU A 287 -1.17 15.51 12.69
N LEU A 288 -2.17 15.02 11.95
CA LEU A 288 -2.24 13.62 11.52
C LEU A 288 -1.02 13.25 10.67
N ASN A 289 -0.68 14.06 9.66
CA ASN A 289 0.47 13.78 8.81
C ASN A 289 1.80 13.91 9.57
N THR A 290 1.91 14.84 10.54
CA THR A 290 3.07 14.94 11.42
C THR A 290 3.23 13.67 12.24
N TYR A 291 2.15 13.16 12.85
CA TYR A 291 2.15 11.90 13.57
C TYR A 291 2.58 10.74 12.66
N LEU A 292 1.97 10.60 11.49
CA LEU A 292 2.27 9.51 10.55
C LEU A 292 3.74 9.53 10.09
N LEU A 293 4.31 10.71 9.86
CA LEU A 293 5.71 10.87 9.45
C LEU A 293 6.70 10.71 10.61
N SER A 294 6.27 10.79 11.86
CA SER A 294 7.14 10.65 13.05
C SER A 294 7.32 9.22 13.53
N ARG A 295 6.58 8.25 12.95
CA ARG A 295 6.66 6.85 13.36
C ARG A 295 8.05 6.27 13.10
N THR A 296 8.56 5.49 14.04
CA THR A 296 9.86 4.80 13.96
C THR A 296 9.72 3.28 14.07
N HIS A 297 8.49 2.77 14.08
CA HIS A 297 8.16 1.34 14.24
C HIS A 297 7.02 0.93 13.31
#